data_7e6576a6d3d0526350af997ec65475e0
#
_entry.id   7e6576a6d3d0526350af997ec65475e0
#
_cell.length_a   1.000
_cell.length_b   1.000
_cell.length_c   1.000
_cell.angle_alpha   90.00
_cell.angle_beta   90.00
_cell.angle_gamma   90.00
#
_symmetry.space_group_name_H-M   'P 1'
#
loop_
_entity.id
_entity.type
_entity.pdbx_description
1 polymer ?
#
loop_
_entity_poly.entity_id
_entity_poly.type
_entity_poly.pdbx_seq_one_letter_code
_entity_poly.pdbx_strand_id
1 'polypeptide(L)'
;FTGRLCPAPCEKSCVLGIISEPVAIENIEKNIIERGFAEGWIKPQPPEIRTEKKVAVIGSGPAGLAAAQQLNRAGHTVTVFERDNAIGGLLRYGIPNFKLEKRIIDRRVAVLEAEGITFKTNVNVGVNYSVDQLSAFDSIVLCGGATERRSLPTKGIESKGVFQAMTFLTQQTKSLYGEVIPDQIRATGKDVIVI
;
A
#
# COMPACT_ATOMS: atom_id res chain seq x y z
N PHE A 1 9.03 -1.81 -3.63
CA PHE A 1 7.81 -1.45 -4.38
C PHE A 1 8.15 -0.62 -5.63
N THR A 2 9.06 0.35 -5.55
CA THR A 2 9.37 1.30 -6.63
C THR A 2 9.76 0.60 -7.93
N GLY A 3 10.69 -0.33 -7.94
CA GLY A 3 11.09 -1.08 -9.13
C GLY A 3 10.02 -2.00 -9.74
N ARG A 4 8.79 -1.97 -9.21
CA ARG A 4 7.63 -2.69 -9.77
C ARG A 4 6.48 -1.76 -10.19
N LEU A 5 6.45 -0.54 -9.66
CA LEU A 5 5.32 0.37 -9.79
C LEU A 5 5.70 1.71 -10.42
N CYS A 6 6.97 2.02 -10.49
CA CYS A 6 7.45 3.23 -11.15
C CYS A 6 7.05 3.20 -12.63
N PRO A 7 6.44 4.26 -13.18
CA PRO A 7 6.14 4.34 -14.61
C PRO A 7 7.39 4.56 -15.48
N ALA A 8 8.55 4.73 -14.85
CA ALA A 8 9.87 4.87 -15.45
C ALA A 8 9.94 5.86 -16.64
N PRO A 9 9.49 7.12 -16.50
CA PRO A 9 9.56 8.09 -17.59
C PRO A 9 11.00 8.38 -18.01
N CYS A 10 11.97 8.14 -17.11
CA CYS A 10 13.39 8.26 -17.39
C CYS A 10 13.90 7.26 -18.44
N GLU A 11 13.26 6.11 -18.61
CA GLU A 11 13.60 5.15 -19.66
C GLU A 11 13.26 5.72 -21.05
N LYS A 12 12.06 6.29 -21.19
CA LYS A 12 11.63 6.93 -22.45
C LYS A 12 12.44 8.16 -22.82
N SER A 13 13.02 8.82 -21.82
CA SER A 13 13.85 10.03 -21.98
C SER A 13 15.35 9.71 -22.00
N CYS A 14 15.73 8.45 -21.96
CA CYS A 14 17.13 8.04 -21.96
C CYS A 14 17.81 8.37 -23.30
N VAL A 15 18.90 9.14 -23.25
CA VAL A 15 19.67 9.51 -24.46
C VAL A 15 20.28 8.29 -25.17
N LEU A 16 20.50 7.20 -24.48
CA LEU A 16 20.93 5.94 -25.10
C LEU A 16 19.90 5.44 -26.11
N GLY A 17 18.60 5.73 -25.89
CA GLY A 17 17.53 5.39 -26.81
C GLY A 17 17.59 6.02 -28.19
N ILE A 18 18.51 6.98 -28.42
CA ILE A 18 18.76 7.59 -29.74
C ILE A 18 19.53 6.59 -30.64
N ILE A 19 20.41 5.76 -30.07
CA ILE A 19 21.33 4.91 -30.83
C ILE A 19 21.18 3.42 -30.45
N SER A 20 20.46 3.09 -29.38
CA SER A 20 20.31 1.73 -28.83
C SER A 20 19.03 1.64 -28.01
N GLU A 21 18.78 0.50 -27.36
CA GLU A 21 17.70 0.38 -26.37
C GLU A 21 18.02 1.21 -25.12
N PRO A 22 17.02 1.89 -24.55
CA PRO A 22 17.18 2.64 -23.31
C PRO A 22 17.65 1.74 -22.16
N VAL A 23 18.28 2.34 -21.15
CA VAL A 23 18.61 1.61 -19.90
C VAL A 23 17.32 1.19 -19.20
N ALA A 24 17.15 -0.11 -18.96
CA ALA A 24 15.98 -0.69 -18.28
C ALA A 24 16.05 -0.46 -16.76
N ILE A 25 15.91 0.80 -16.33
CA ILE A 25 16.14 1.27 -14.95
C ILE A 25 15.20 0.57 -13.97
N GLU A 26 13.90 0.53 -14.28
CA GLU A 26 12.89 -0.13 -13.43
C GLU A 26 13.21 -1.61 -13.22
N ASN A 27 13.60 -2.29 -14.30
CA ASN A 27 13.93 -3.71 -14.22
C ASN A 27 15.22 -3.96 -13.43
N ILE A 28 16.22 -3.09 -13.54
CA ILE A 28 17.43 -3.14 -12.74
C ILE A 28 17.10 -2.97 -11.25
N GLU A 29 16.35 -1.95 -10.88
CA GLU A 29 15.92 -1.71 -9.49
C GLU A 29 15.14 -2.90 -8.93
N LYS A 30 14.22 -3.45 -9.72
CA LYS A 30 13.47 -4.65 -9.35
C LYS A 30 14.40 -5.83 -9.07
N ASN A 31 15.36 -6.10 -9.95
CA ASN A 31 16.28 -7.23 -9.78
C ASN A 31 17.22 -7.03 -8.60
N ILE A 32 17.69 -5.82 -8.33
CA ILE A 32 18.52 -5.51 -7.15
C ILE A 32 17.78 -5.91 -5.87
N ILE A 33 16.54 -5.47 -5.69
CA ILE A 33 15.80 -5.78 -4.47
C ILE A 33 15.38 -7.24 -4.37
N GLU A 34 15.01 -7.88 -5.49
CA GLU A 34 14.68 -9.31 -5.48
C GLU A 34 15.90 -10.15 -5.09
N ARG A 35 17.06 -9.84 -5.65
CA ARG A 35 18.31 -10.49 -5.27
C ARG A 35 18.67 -10.22 -3.81
N GLY A 36 18.51 -8.98 -3.34
CA GLY A 36 18.75 -8.62 -1.94
C GLY A 36 17.94 -9.46 -0.96
N PHE A 37 16.68 -9.77 -1.29
CA PHE A 37 15.88 -10.68 -0.49
C PHE A 37 16.30 -12.15 -0.65
N ALA A 38 16.59 -12.60 -1.86
CA ALA A 38 17.00 -13.97 -2.14
C ALA A 38 18.31 -14.35 -1.45
N GLU A 39 19.28 -13.44 -1.43
CA GLU A 39 20.60 -13.62 -0.81
C GLU A 39 20.58 -13.29 0.70
N GLY A 40 19.44 -12.90 1.26
CA GLY A 40 19.31 -12.56 2.68
C GLY A 40 20.02 -11.27 3.10
N TRP A 41 20.28 -10.35 2.16
CA TRP A 41 20.90 -9.05 2.48
C TRP A 41 19.89 -8.10 3.16
N ILE A 42 18.59 -8.25 2.84
CA ILE A 42 17.55 -7.47 3.46
C ILE A 42 17.17 -8.13 4.78
N LYS A 43 17.66 -7.56 5.87
CA LYS A 43 17.41 -8.03 7.23
C LYS A 43 16.65 -6.98 8.03
N PRO A 44 15.84 -7.39 9.01
CA PRO A 44 15.25 -6.47 9.98
C PRO A 44 16.34 -5.67 10.70
N GLN A 45 16.08 -4.41 10.93
CA GLN A 45 17.00 -3.48 11.62
C GLN A 45 16.24 -2.85 12.82
N PRO A 46 16.02 -3.62 13.90
CA PRO A 46 15.42 -3.06 15.09
C PRO A 46 16.36 -2.00 15.69
N PRO A 47 15.83 -0.95 16.33
CA PRO A 47 16.66 0.07 16.97
C PRO A 47 17.39 -0.54 18.17
N GLU A 48 18.65 -0.14 18.37
CA GLU A 48 19.47 -0.56 19.52
C GLU A 48 18.94 0.03 20.84
N ILE A 49 18.42 1.26 20.78
CA ILE A 49 17.92 1.98 21.96
C ILE A 49 16.48 2.43 21.69
N ARG A 50 15.61 2.21 22.68
CA ARG A 50 14.22 2.69 22.67
C ARG A 50 14.12 4.02 23.42
N THR A 51 13.31 4.95 22.88
CA THR A 51 13.10 6.29 23.45
C THR A 51 11.97 6.33 24.49
N GLU A 52 11.32 5.20 24.78
CA GLU A 52 10.10 5.09 25.58
C GLU A 52 8.87 5.82 25.00
N LYS A 53 9.05 6.56 23.89
CA LYS A 53 7.95 7.25 23.22
C LYS A 53 7.12 6.30 22.36
N LYS A 54 5.80 6.44 22.48
CA LYS A 54 4.80 5.66 21.74
C LYS A 54 4.20 6.51 20.63
N VAL A 55 4.21 6.00 19.42
CA VAL A 55 3.64 6.70 18.26
C VAL A 55 2.55 5.85 17.61
N ALA A 56 1.38 6.45 17.42
CA ALA A 56 0.30 5.88 16.63
C ALA A 56 0.40 6.33 15.18
N VAL A 57 0.41 5.40 14.23
CA VAL A 57 0.31 5.69 12.79
C VAL A 57 -1.05 5.24 12.31
N ILE A 58 -1.86 6.15 11.77
CA ILE A 58 -3.21 5.87 11.31
C ILE A 58 -3.22 5.67 9.80
N GLY A 59 -3.35 4.42 9.39
CA GLY A 59 -3.28 3.97 8.01
C GLY A 59 -1.98 3.26 7.66
N SER A 60 -2.09 2.15 6.94
CA SER A 60 -0.99 1.26 6.55
C SER A 60 -0.63 1.35 5.06
N GLY A 61 -1.07 2.39 4.38
CA GLY A 61 -0.64 2.68 3.00
C GLY A 61 0.86 2.99 2.91
N PRO A 62 1.38 3.31 1.71
CA PRO A 62 2.80 3.61 1.52
C PRO A 62 3.36 4.64 2.50
N ALA A 63 2.61 5.72 2.75
CA ALA A 63 3.01 6.77 3.67
C ALA A 63 3.12 6.26 5.11
N GLY A 64 2.10 5.50 5.56
CA GLY A 64 2.08 4.92 6.91
C GLY A 64 3.21 3.92 7.14
N LEU A 65 3.46 3.04 6.18
CA LEU A 65 4.56 2.08 6.26
C LEU A 65 5.94 2.75 6.30
N ALA A 66 6.14 3.80 5.50
CA ALA A 66 7.37 4.57 5.49
C ALA A 66 7.59 5.33 6.82
N ALA A 67 6.55 6.03 7.30
CA ALA A 67 6.59 6.74 8.58
C ALA A 67 6.85 5.77 9.75
N ALA A 68 6.12 4.65 9.80
CA ALA A 68 6.28 3.65 10.85
C ALA A 68 7.70 3.10 10.91
N GLN A 69 8.31 2.78 9.77
CA GLN A 69 9.67 2.28 9.73
C GLN A 69 10.68 3.31 10.24
N GLN A 70 10.62 4.56 9.76
CA GLN A 70 11.56 5.59 10.17
C GLN A 70 11.44 5.92 11.65
N LEU A 71 10.21 6.04 12.15
CA LEU A 71 9.96 6.30 13.57
C LEU A 71 10.43 5.14 14.45
N ASN A 72 10.20 3.90 14.03
CA ASN A 72 10.68 2.73 14.74
C ASN A 72 12.21 2.68 14.78
N ARG A 73 12.88 2.94 13.65
CA ARG A 73 14.35 3.00 13.58
C ARG A 73 14.96 4.14 14.40
N ALA A 74 14.21 5.24 14.57
CA ALA A 74 14.58 6.31 15.49
C ALA A 74 14.42 5.94 16.98
N GLY A 75 13.96 4.73 17.28
CA GLY A 75 13.84 4.21 18.64
C GLY A 75 12.43 4.29 19.23
N HIS A 76 11.45 4.83 18.54
CA HIS A 76 10.08 4.93 19.06
C HIS A 76 9.35 3.59 19.01
N THR A 77 8.42 3.38 19.95
CA THR A 77 7.49 2.25 19.88
C THR A 77 6.32 2.61 18.99
N VAL A 78 6.19 1.94 17.85
CA VAL A 78 5.22 2.29 16.81
C VAL A 78 4.10 1.26 16.73
N THR A 79 2.86 1.76 16.73
CA THR A 79 1.66 0.98 16.43
C THR A 79 0.97 1.57 15.21
N VAL A 80 0.75 0.75 14.19
CA VAL A 80 0.02 1.11 12.97
C VAL A 80 -1.41 0.58 13.08
N PHE A 81 -2.38 1.46 12.91
CA PHE A 81 -3.81 1.13 12.89
C PHE A 81 -4.31 1.14 11.45
N GLU A 82 -4.92 0.02 11.03
CA GLU A 82 -5.45 -0.15 9.69
C GLU A 82 -6.94 -0.54 9.76
N ARG A 83 -7.77 0.19 9.03
CA ARG A 83 -9.22 -0.08 8.99
C ARG A 83 -9.58 -1.36 8.23
N ASP A 84 -8.80 -1.71 7.21
CA ASP A 84 -9.01 -2.91 6.42
C ASP A 84 -8.47 -4.16 7.14
N ASN A 85 -8.82 -5.33 6.64
CA ASN A 85 -8.41 -6.61 7.21
C ASN A 85 -6.96 -6.99 6.95
N ALA A 86 -6.26 -6.25 6.09
CA ALA A 86 -4.84 -6.49 5.79
C ALA A 86 -4.08 -5.19 5.52
N ILE A 87 -2.78 -5.23 5.81
CA ILE A 87 -1.86 -4.10 5.68
C ILE A 87 -1.52 -3.80 4.22
N GLY A 88 -1.38 -2.52 3.88
CA GLY A 88 -0.85 -2.09 2.59
C GLY A 88 -1.67 -1.01 1.88
N GLY A 89 -2.87 -0.68 2.36
CA GLY A 89 -3.73 0.33 1.75
C GLY A 89 -3.90 0.11 0.24
N LEU A 90 -3.69 1.14 -0.59
CA LEU A 90 -3.84 1.04 -2.04
C LEU A 90 -2.81 0.12 -2.72
N LEU A 91 -1.66 -0.15 -2.12
CA LEU A 91 -0.73 -1.18 -2.63
C LEU A 91 -1.43 -2.54 -2.67
N ARG A 92 -2.25 -2.84 -1.66
CA ARG A 92 -2.99 -4.09 -1.57
C ARG A 92 -4.31 -4.05 -2.35
N TYR A 93 -5.13 -3.06 -2.07
CA TYR A 93 -6.52 -3.04 -2.55
C TYR A 93 -6.74 -2.25 -3.83
N GLY A 94 -5.79 -1.39 -4.23
CA GLY A 94 -5.89 -0.56 -5.42
C GLY A 94 -5.11 -1.06 -6.62
N ILE A 95 -4.01 -1.78 -6.39
CA ILE A 95 -3.13 -2.25 -7.46
C ILE A 95 -3.40 -3.72 -7.77
N PRO A 96 -3.73 -4.08 -9.02
CA PRO A 96 -3.95 -5.47 -9.42
C PRO A 96 -2.70 -6.36 -9.23
N ASN A 97 -2.92 -7.66 -9.02
CA ASN A 97 -1.84 -8.64 -8.77
C ASN A 97 -0.83 -8.74 -9.93
N PHE A 98 -1.26 -8.55 -11.16
CA PHE A 98 -0.35 -8.59 -12.31
C PHE A 98 0.66 -7.43 -12.32
N LYS A 99 0.37 -6.34 -11.59
CA LYS A 99 1.30 -5.22 -11.37
C LYS A 99 2.10 -5.38 -10.09
N LEU A 100 1.45 -5.76 -8.99
CA LEU A 100 2.09 -5.95 -7.69
C LEU A 100 1.48 -7.16 -6.98
N GLU A 101 2.18 -8.27 -7.02
CA GLU A 101 1.83 -9.46 -6.25
C GLU A 101 1.83 -9.14 -4.75
N LYS A 102 0.76 -9.54 -4.04
CA LYS A 102 0.59 -9.17 -2.62
C LYS A 102 1.63 -9.81 -1.70
N ARG A 103 2.21 -10.94 -2.10
CA ARG A 103 3.36 -11.53 -1.38
C ARG A 103 4.54 -10.57 -1.20
N ILE A 104 4.70 -9.59 -2.12
CA ILE A 104 5.72 -8.54 -2.01
C ILE A 104 5.42 -7.59 -0.86
N ILE A 105 4.14 -7.31 -0.63
CA ILE A 105 3.69 -6.51 0.51
C ILE A 105 3.90 -7.31 1.80
N ASP A 106 3.45 -8.57 1.82
CA ASP A 106 3.56 -9.45 3.00
C ASP A 106 5.02 -9.63 3.42
N ARG A 107 5.92 -9.87 2.45
CA ARG A 107 7.36 -9.92 2.68
C ARG A 107 7.90 -8.64 3.33
N ARG A 108 7.42 -7.48 2.90
CA ARG A 108 7.83 -6.19 3.48
C ARG A 108 7.27 -6.00 4.88
N VAL A 109 6.02 -6.34 5.09
CA VAL A 109 5.36 -6.26 6.41
C VAL A 109 6.08 -7.14 7.41
N ALA A 110 6.45 -8.37 7.03
CA ALA A 110 7.20 -9.28 7.90
C ALA A 110 8.54 -8.69 8.36
N VAL A 111 9.26 -7.96 7.50
CA VAL A 111 10.48 -7.23 7.90
C VAL A 111 10.17 -6.16 8.93
N LEU A 112 9.09 -5.39 8.75
CA LEU A 112 8.70 -4.32 9.67
C LEU A 112 8.25 -4.86 11.02
N GLU A 113 7.52 -5.97 11.05
CA GLU A 113 7.13 -6.67 12.27
C GLU A 113 8.36 -7.18 13.03
N ALA A 114 9.32 -7.76 12.31
CA ALA A 114 10.58 -8.21 12.90
C ALA A 114 11.47 -7.04 13.39
N GLU A 115 11.30 -5.82 12.86
CA GLU A 115 11.89 -4.59 13.40
C GLU A 115 11.17 -4.11 14.68
N GLY A 116 10.03 -4.69 15.06
CA GLY A 116 9.28 -4.38 16.28
C GLY A 116 8.11 -3.42 16.11
N ILE A 117 7.64 -3.21 14.86
CA ILE A 117 6.41 -2.45 14.61
C ILE A 117 5.20 -3.34 14.86
N THR A 118 4.21 -2.81 15.59
CA THR A 118 2.94 -3.49 15.83
C THR A 118 1.89 -3.05 14.83
N PHE A 119 1.22 -3.99 14.18
CA PHE A 119 0.10 -3.73 13.28
C PHE A 119 -1.22 -4.18 13.90
N LYS A 120 -2.26 -3.33 13.80
CA LYS A 120 -3.63 -3.62 14.23
C LYS A 120 -4.57 -3.40 13.05
N THR A 121 -5.02 -4.48 12.44
CA THR A 121 -6.00 -4.48 11.35
C THR A 121 -7.43 -4.47 11.87
N ASN A 122 -8.42 -4.18 11.00
CA ASN A 122 -9.83 -4.01 11.35
C ASN A 122 -10.06 -2.93 12.42
N VAL A 123 -9.19 -1.94 12.50
CA VAL A 123 -9.27 -0.83 13.43
C VAL A 123 -9.45 0.47 12.67
N ASN A 124 -10.69 0.95 12.63
CA ASN A 124 -11.08 2.21 12.00
C ASN A 124 -11.20 3.28 13.08
N VAL A 125 -10.17 4.09 13.23
CA VAL A 125 -10.11 5.18 14.23
C VAL A 125 -11.22 6.19 13.96
N GLY A 126 -11.95 6.54 15.01
CA GLY A 126 -13.13 7.39 14.92
C GLY A 126 -14.45 6.64 14.60
N VAL A 127 -14.39 5.32 14.34
CA VAL A 127 -15.57 4.50 14.07
C VAL A 127 -15.69 3.35 15.08
N ASN A 128 -14.77 2.39 15.06
CA ASN A 128 -14.77 1.26 16.00
C ASN A 128 -13.60 1.33 17.01
N TYR A 129 -12.79 2.37 16.95
CA TYR A 129 -11.73 2.68 17.89
C TYR A 129 -11.82 4.18 18.23
N SER A 130 -12.12 4.53 19.49
CA SER A 130 -12.31 5.91 19.90
C SER A 130 -11.02 6.73 19.73
N VAL A 131 -11.17 7.98 19.29
CA VAL A 131 -10.06 8.94 19.21
C VAL A 131 -9.43 9.17 20.59
N ASP A 132 -10.20 9.11 21.67
CA ASP A 132 -9.70 9.27 23.05
C ASP A 132 -8.68 8.20 23.43
N GLN A 133 -8.79 7.00 22.85
CA GLN A 133 -7.82 5.91 23.09
C GLN A 133 -6.44 6.22 22.51
N LEU A 134 -6.33 7.19 21.58
CA LEU A 134 -5.06 7.67 21.04
C LEU A 134 -4.29 8.53 22.05
N SER A 135 -4.93 9.01 23.12
CA SER A 135 -4.26 9.71 24.23
C SER A 135 -3.19 8.88 24.94
N ALA A 136 -3.22 7.54 24.77
CA ALA A 136 -2.19 6.62 25.25
C ALA A 136 -0.86 6.70 24.46
N PHE A 137 -0.82 7.48 23.38
CA PHE A 137 0.35 7.70 22.53
C PHE A 137 0.90 9.12 22.71
N ASP A 138 2.22 9.27 22.67
CA ASP A 138 2.88 10.57 22.75
C ASP A 138 2.69 11.40 21.47
N SER A 139 2.51 10.75 20.33
CA SER A 139 2.29 11.40 19.03
C SER A 139 1.45 10.54 18.09
N ILE A 140 0.76 11.21 17.18
CA ILE A 140 -0.11 10.59 16.18
C ILE A 140 0.31 11.06 14.79
N VAL A 141 0.47 10.13 13.85
CA VAL A 141 0.75 10.42 12.44
C VAL A 141 -0.43 9.98 11.60
N LEU A 142 -1.07 10.93 10.92
CA LEU A 142 -2.23 10.66 10.08
C LEU A 142 -1.78 10.31 8.65
N CYS A 143 -1.98 9.06 8.26
CA CYS A 143 -1.64 8.49 6.95
C CYS A 143 -2.85 7.83 6.28
N GLY A 144 -4.05 8.36 6.50
CA GLY A 144 -5.34 7.77 6.08
C GLY A 144 -5.58 7.72 4.57
N GLY A 145 -4.75 8.39 3.77
CA GLY A 145 -4.89 8.48 2.32
C GLY A 145 -6.07 9.37 1.89
N ALA A 146 -6.25 9.49 0.57
CA ALA A 146 -7.39 10.16 -0.03
C ALA A 146 -8.48 9.13 -0.35
N THR A 147 -9.58 9.15 0.40
CA THR A 147 -10.65 8.17 0.27
C THR A 147 -11.90 8.73 -0.40
N GLU A 148 -11.99 10.04 -0.50
CA GLU A 148 -13.07 10.69 -1.22
C GLU A 148 -12.82 10.64 -2.72
N ARG A 149 -13.81 10.14 -3.45
CA ARG A 149 -13.74 10.00 -4.91
C ARG A 149 -13.84 11.36 -5.59
N ARG A 150 -13.11 11.56 -6.65
CA ARG A 150 -13.38 12.65 -7.59
C ARG A 150 -14.58 12.27 -8.46
N SER A 151 -15.53 13.17 -8.59
CA SER A 151 -16.65 13.01 -9.50
C SER A 151 -16.30 13.56 -10.88
N LEU A 152 -16.74 12.88 -11.93
CA LEU A 152 -16.71 13.39 -13.29
C LEU A 152 -18.05 14.06 -13.55
N PRO A 153 -18.12 15.40 -13.71
CA PRO A 153 -19.38 16.13 -13.91
C PRO A 153 -19.86 15.94 -15.36
N THR A 154 -20.41 14.76 -15.66
CA THR A 154 -20.96 14.45 -16.98
C THR A 154 -22.34 13.85 -16.87
N LYS A 155 -23.17 14.09 -17.90
CA LYS A 155 -24.51 13.51 -17.99
C LYS A 155 -24.40 11.97 -18.04
N GLY A 156 -25.21 11.30 -17.24
CA GLY A 156 -25.25 9.85 -17.19
C GLY A 156 -24.30 9.21 -16.18
N ILE A 157 -23.57 9.97 -15.39
CA ILE A 157 -22.67 9.42 -14.35
C ILE A 157 -23.39 8.55 -13.32
N GLU A 158 -24.69 8.80 -13.11
CA GLU A 158 -25.53 8.04 -12.20
C GLU A 158 -26.19 6.81 -12.88
N SER A 159 -25.86 6.52 -14.13
CA SER A 159 -26.41 5.38 -14.85
C SER A 159 -25.98 4.04 -14.25
N LYS A 160 -26.89 3.06 -14.32
CA LYS A 160 -26.56 1.69 -13.92
C LYS A 160 -25.36 1.13 -14.71
N GLY A 161 -24.39 0.60 -14.01
CA GLY A 161 -23.17 0.06 -14.63
C GLY A 161 -21.99 1.02 -14.59
N VAL A 162 -22.18 2.26 -14.11
CA VAL A 162 -21.08 3.19 -13.84
C VAL A 162 -20.57 2.97 -12.42
N PHE A 163 -19.30 2.64 -12.28
CA PHE A 163 -18.67 2.32 -11.01
C PHE A 163 -17.38 3.09 -10.79
N GLN A 164 -17.09 3.37 -9.55
CA GLN A 164 -15.79 3.92 -9.16
C GLN A 164 -14.71 2.85 -9.21
N ALA A 165 -13.55 3.18 -9.76
CA ALA A 165 -12.44 2.24 -9.94
C ALA A 165 -12.06 1.55 -8.62
N MET A 166 -11.96 2.30 -7.52
CA MET A 166 -11.58 1.73 -6.23
C MET A 166 -12.59 0.75 -5.66
N THR A 167 -13.89 0.94 -5.91
CA THR A 167 -14.92 -0.03 -5.51
C THR A 167 -14.71 -1.35 -6.25
N PHE A 168 -14.51 -1.29 -7.55
CA PHE A 168 -14.26 -2.47 -8.38
C PHE A 168 -12.95 -3.18 -8.01
N LEU A 169 -11.85 -2.43 -7.92
CA LEU A 169 -10.51 -2.99 -7.65
C LEU A 169 -10.42 -3.63 -6.27
N THR A 170 -11.01 -2.99 -5.25
CA THR A 170 -11.03 -3.54 -3.88
C THR A 170 -11.81 -4.86 -3.84
N GLN A 171 -13.00 -4.91 -4.44
CA GLN A 171 -13.80 -6.14 -4.50
C GLN A 171 -13.06 -7.25 -5.25
N GLN A 172 -12.43 -6.92 -6.37
CA GLN A 172 -11.66 -7.88 -7.15
C GLN A 172 -10.49 -8.46 -6.36
N THR A 173 -9.74 -7.62 -5.65
CA THR A 173 -8.64 -8.07 -4.81
C THR A 173 -9.13 -8.98 -3.69
N LYS A 174 -10.17 -8.59 -2.95
CA LYS A 174 -10.74 -9.40 -1.87
C LYS A 174 -11.24 -10.75 -2.38
N SER A 175 -11.93 -10.77 -3.52
CA SER A 175 -12.40 -12.01 -4.17
C SER A 175 -11.25 -12.94 -4.57
N LEU A 176 -10.13 -12.41 -5.08
CA LEU A 176 -8.92 -13.20 -5.39
C LEU A 176 -8.29 -13.84 -4.15
N TYR A 177 -8.52 -13.29 -2.97
CA TYR A 177 -8.08 -13.85 -1.69
C TYR A 177 -9.13 -14.71 -0.99
N GLY A 178 -10.19 -15.10 -1.72
CA GLY A 178 -11.19 -16.05 -1.25
C GLY A 178 -12.32 -15.42 -0.42
N GLU A 179 -12.37 -14.09 -0.33
CA GLU A 179 -13.52 -13.43 0.32
C GLU A 179 -14.76 -13.53 -0.57
N VAL A 180 -15.88 -13.92 0.01
CA VAL A 180 -17.18 -13.87 -0.66
C VAL A 180 -17.71 -12.44 -0.60
N ILE A 181 -17.83 -11.80 -1.75
CA ILE A 181 -18.31 -10.43 -1.86
C ILE A 181 -19.77 -10.47 -2.34
N PRO A 182 -20.73 -10.12 -1.47
CA PRO A 182 -22.12 -9.96 -1.90
C PRO A 182 -22.22 -8.91 -3.02
N ASP A 183 -23.01 -9.19 -4.05
CA ASP A 183 -23.25 -8.30 -5.20
C ASP A 183 -21.96 -7.80 -5.89
N GLN A 184 -20.95 -8.66 -5.97
CA GLN A 184 -19.67 -8.33 -6.60
C GLN A 184 -19.86 -7.77 -8.01
N ILE A 185 -19.26 -6.62 -8.27
CA ILE A 185 -19.19 -6.03 -9.61
C ILE A 185 -18.34 -6.92 -10.50
N ARG A 186 -18.89 -7.44 -11.58
CA ARG A 186 -18.21 -8.33 -12.53
C ARG A 186 -18.22 -7.76 -13.94
N ALA A 187 -17.06 -7.79 -14.58
CA ALA A 187 -16.86 -7.36 -15.96
C ALA A 187 -16.91 -8.54 -16.97
N THR A 188 -16.98 -9.78 -16.49
CA THR A 188 -16.97 -10.98 -17.34
C THR A 188 -18.12 -10.95 -18.35
N GLY A 189 -17.79 -11.09 -19.63
CA GLY A 189 -18.77 -11.06 -20.73
C GLY A 189 -19.41 -9.70 -21.00
N LYS A 190 -18.77 -8.62 -20.57
CA LYS A 190 -19.27 -7.26 -20.78
C LYS A 190 -18.25 -6.41 -21.53
N ASP A 191 -18.77 -5.46 -22.32
CA ASP A 191 -17.97 -4.38 -22.86
C ASP A 191 -17.72 -3.36 -21.76
N VAL A 192 -16.45 -2.99 -21.54
CA VAL A 192 -16.04 -2.11 -20.46
C VAL A 192 -15.30 -0.90 -21.01
N ILE A 193 -15.72 0.28 -20.58
CA ILE A 193 -15.04 1.53 -20.86
C ILE A 193 -14.42 2.04 -19.55
N VAL A 194 -13.15 2.44 -19.62
CA VAL A 194 -12.43 3.08 -18.51
C VAL A 194 -12.18 4.54 -18.91
N ILE A 195 -12.55 5.46 -18.04
CA ILE A 195 -12.45 6.91 -18.26
C ILE A 195 -11.39 7.51 -17.34
#